data_d7cb8c6b95ea0e8f404c3321cee9ee50
#
_entry.id   d7cb8c6b95ea0e8f404c3321cee9ee50
#
_cell.length_a   1.000
_cell.length_b   1.000
_cell.length_c   1.000
_cell.angle_alpha   90.00
_cell.angle_beta   90.00
_cell.angle_gamma   90.00
#
_symmetry.space_group_name_H-M   'P 1'
#
loop_
_entity.id
_entity.type
_entity.pdbx_description
1 polymer ?
#
loop_
_entity_poly.entity_id
_entity_poly.type
_entity_poly.pdbx_seq_one_letter_code
_entity_poly.pdbx_strand_id
1 'polypeptide(L)'
;MAELHVTRLGDGPPAVFVHGSFGWGDETWSAQRPLAAEFELLLVDRRGFGRSAAAGRVDFDRDADDVASLLPVGAHLVGHSYGGVVALLAAARNPGAVRSLTVIEPPALALVRGDPAAEEFIAEVNDLSRTTDDPSSYRTGFLRAFGFPANHTELEGTALAAARASMTERPPSEAEIPLDLLARQRFRKLVVRGDWRKAPPTAQRRAGAIFHAICDVLEKRLDAECAEFPAAHNPQLLGGPFNDRLRAFWATG
;
A
#
# COMPACT_ATOMS: atom_id res chain seq x y z
N MET A 1 4.05 -18.00 -14.66
CA MET A 1 3.61 -16.97 -13.70
C MET A 1 2.22 -17.35 -13.21
N ALA A 2 1.91 -17.23 -11.92
CA ALA A 2 0.54 -17.42 -11.46
C ALA A 2 -0.32 -16.27 -12.00
N GLU A 3 -1.50 -16.59 -12.52
CA GLU A 3 -2.43 -15.59 -13.02
C GLU A 3 -3.04 -14.83 -11.84
N LEU A 4 -2.82 -13.52 -11.78
CA LEU A 4 -3.47 -12.67 -10.78
C LEU A 4 -4.88 -12.34 -11.23
N HIS A 5 -5.81 -12.31 -10.27
CA HIS A 5 -7.12 -11.74 -10.51
C HIS A 5 -7.03 -10.21 -10.56
N VAL A 6 -7.62 -9.61 -11.59
CA VAL A 6 -7.71 -8.15 -11.77
C VAL A 6 -9.15 -7.78 -12.09
N THR A 7 -9.78 -7.03 -11.21
CA THR A 7 -11.08 -6.42 -11.51
C THR A 7 -10.85 -5.20 -12.40
N ARG A 8 -11.50 -5.17 -13.58
CA ARG A 8 -11.41 -4.06 -14.54
C ARG A 8 -12.71 -3.26 -14.56
N LEU A 9 -12.60 -1.94 -14.49
CA LEU A 9 -13.75 -1.01 -14.52
C LEU A 9 -13.38 0.19 -15.39
N GLY A 10 -14.31 0.62 -16.27
CA GLY A 10 -14.06 1.73 -17.20
C GLY A 10 -13.21 1.34 -18.40
N ASP A 11 -12.90 2.32 -19.27
CA ASP A 11 -12.22 2.13 -20.56
C ASP A 11 -11.28 3.28 -20.96
N GLY A 12 -10.97 4.18 -20.02
CA GLY A 12 -10.06 5.32 -20.23
C GLY A 12 -8.57 4.97 -20.09
N PRO A 13 -7.71 5.97 -19.84
CA PRO A 13 -6.29 5.73 -19.54
C PRO A 13 -6.14 4.78 -18.35
N PRO A 14 -5.18 3.82 -18.41
CA PRO A 14 -5.08 2.78 -17.40
C PRO A 14 -4.56 3.31 -16.06
N ALA A 15 -5.20 2.88 -14.97
CA ALA A 15 -4.79 3.12 -13.59
C ALA A 15 -4.79 1.80 -12.81
N VAL A 16 -3.60 1.37 -12.40
CA VAL A 16 -3.37 0.11 -11.66
C VAL A 16 -3.32 0.38 -10.18
N PHE A 17 -4.13 -0.32 -9.41
CA PHE A 17 -4.28 -0.15 -7.97
C PHE A 17 -3.85 -1.39 -7.21
N VAL A 18 -2.89 -1.24 -6.28
CA VAL A 18 -2.30 -2.31 -5.48
C VAL A 18 -2.62 -2.12 -4.00
N HIS A 19 -3.38 -3.05 -3.43
CA HIS A 19 -3.85 -3.00 -2.04
C HIS A 19 -2.76 -3.35 -1.02
N GLY A 20 -2.95 -2.96 0.23
CA GLY A 20 -2.12 -3.31 1.38
C GLY A 20 -2.45 -4.67 2.00
N SER A 21 -1.98 -4.89 3.23
CA SER A 21 -2.31 -6.07 4.03
C SER A 21 -3.78 -6.06 4.44
N PHE A 22 -4.35 -7.23 4.73
CA PHE A 22 -5.72 -7.45 5.18
C PHE A 22 -6.84 -7.08 4.21
N GLY A 23 -6.54 -6.50 3.04
CA GLY A 23 -7.50 -6.12 2.01
C GLY A 23 -7.35 -6.93 0.72
N TRP A 24 -8.17 -6.62 -0.27
CA TRP A 24 -8.07 -7.10 -1.65
C TRP A 24 -8.55 -6.00 -2.61
N GLY A 25 -8.33 -6.17 -3.90
CA GLY A 25 -8.48 -5.10 -4.87
C GLY A 25 -9.83 -4.40 -4.83
N ASP A 26 -10.92 -5.16 -4.97
CA ASP A 26 -12.27 -4.59 -5.09
C ASP A 26 -12.79 -3.95 -3.78
N GLU A 27 -12.39 -4.47 -2.64
CA GLU A 27 -12.74 -3.92 -1.33
C GLU A 27 -11.96 -2.64 -1.01
N THR A 28 -10.63 -2.72 -1.08
CA THR A 28 -9.74 -1.61 -0.69
C THR A 28 -9.99 -0.37 -1.55
N TRP A 29 -10.32 -0.57 -2.82
CA TRP A 29 -10.48 0.50 -3.80
C TRP A 29 -11.95 0.79 -4.18
N SER A 30 -12.89 0.34 -3.36
CA SER A 30 -14.33 0.58 -3.58
C SER A 30 -14.69 2.06 -3.69
N ALA A 31 -14.04 2.92 -2.89
CA ALA A 31 -14.24 4.38 -2.92
C ALA A 31 -13.64 5.05 -4.18
N GLN A 32 -12.77 4.36 -4.93
CA GLN A 32 -12.18 4.85 -6.18
C GLN A 32 -12.97 4.45 -7.43
N ARG A 33 -14.00 3.60 -7.31
CA ARG A 33 -14.86 3.21 -8.44
C ARG A 33 -15.42 4.38 -9.28
N PRO A 34 -15.76 5.56 -8.70
CA PRO A 34 -16.20 6.71 -9.51
C PRO A 34 -15.16 7.20 -10.53
N LEU A 35 -13.87 6.89 -10.37
CA LEU A 35 -12.84 7.21 -11.34
C LEU A 35 -13.00 6.41 -12.65
N ALA A 36 -13.74 5.30 -12.65
CA ALA A 36 -14.02 4.49 -13.83
C ALA A 36 -14.83 5.22 -14.92
N ALA A 37 -15.42 6.37 -14.60
CA ALA A 37 -16.04 7.23 -15.60
C ALA A 37 -15.02 7.90 -16.56
N GLU A 38 -13.73 7.93 -16.17
CA GLU A 38 -12.68 8.65 -16.88
C GLU A 38 -11.44 7.78 -17.17
N PHE A 39 -11.25 6.71 -16.40
CA PHE A 39 -10.06 5.85 -16.42
C PHE A 39 -10.43 4.36 -16.49
N GLU A 40 -9.56 3.53 -17.07
CA GLU A 40 -9.63 2.09 -16.90
C GLU A 40 -8.94 1.73 -15.57
N LEU A 41 -9.73 1.34 -14.56
CA LEU A 41 -9.21 0.91 -13.27
C LEU A 41 -8.88 -0.59 -13.30
N LEU A 42 -7.64 -0.93 -12.97
CA LEU A 42 -7.17 -2.30 -12.80
C LEU A 42 -6.93 -2.54 -11.30
N LEU A 43 -7.94 -3.08 -10.60
CA LEU A 43 -7.87 -3.36 -9.17
C LEU A 43 -7.28 -4.75 -8.97
N VAL A 44 -6.01 -4.80 -8.58
CA VAL A 44 -5.24 -6.04 -8.50
C VAL A 44 -5.49 -6.73 -7.16
N ASP A 45 -5.86 -8.01 -7.19
CA ASP A 45 -5.74 -8.89 -6.03
C ASP A 45 -4.29 -9.44 -6.02
N ARG A 46 -3.48 -9.07 -5.01
CA ARG A 46 -2.12 -9.62 -4.87
C ARG A 46 -2.15 -11.13 -4.64
N ARG A 47 -1.04 -11.83 -4.84
CA ARG A 47 -0.95 -13.28 -4.58
C ARG A 47 -1.46 -13.65 -3.18
N GLY A 48 -2.33 -14.65 -3.10
CA GLY A 48 -2.93 -15.11 -1.85
C GLY A 48 -4.09 -14.28 -1.33
N PHE A 49 -4.43 -13.16 -1.98
CA PHE A 49 -5.53 -12.28 -1.60
C PHE A 49 -6.69 -12.34 -2.60
N GLY A 50 -7.90 -12.05 -2.11
CA GLY A 50 -9.10 -11.95 -2.92
C GLY A 50 -9.37 -13.22 -3.72
N ARG A 51 -9.36 -13.09 -5.04
CA ARG A 51 -9.58 -14.19 -6.01
C ARG A 51 -8.29 -14.68 -6.66
N SER A 52 -7.14 -14.11 -6.33
CA SER A 52 -5.85 -14.61 -6.80
C SER A 52 -5.46 -15.91 -6.12
N ALA A 53 -4.75 -16.77 -6.83
CA ALA A 53 -4.31 -18.07 -6.31
C ALA A 53 -3.52 -17.92 -5.00
N ALA A 54 -3.73 -18.89 -4.09
CA ALA A 54 -3.01 -18.94 -2.83
C ALA A 54 -1.49 -18.98 -3.07
N ALA A 55 -0.75 -18.24 -2.25
CA ALA A 55 0.70 -18.28 -2.19
C ALA A 55 1.14 -19.00 -0.91
N GLY A 56 2.23 -19.74 -0.95
CA GLY A 56 2.79 -20.33 0.27
C GLY A 56 3.36 -19.26 1.21
N ARG A 57 4.05 -18.27 0.65
CA ARG A 57 4.52 -17.05 1.31
C ARG A 57 4.22 -15.87 0.41
N VAL A 58 3.66 -14.81 0.97
CA VAL A 58 3.51 -13.54 0.27
C VAL A 58 4.83 -12.78 0.32
N ASP A 59 5.27 -12.28 -0.82
CA ASP A 59 6.59 -11.64 -0.97
C ASP A 59 6.48 -10.40 -1.84
N PHE A 60 6.87 -9.25 -1.32
CA PHE A 60 6.78 -7.97 -2.03
C PHE A 60 7.60 -7.94 -3.33
N ASP A 61 8.70 -8.70 -3.43
CA ASP A 61 9.47 -8.78 -4.66
C ASP A 61 8.71 -9.53 -5.76
N ARG A 62 8.07 -10.66 -5.41
CA ARG A 62 7.22 -11.40 -6.35
C ARG A 62 5.98 -10.61 -6.75
N ASP A 63 5.33 -9.96 -5.80
CA ASP A 63 4.19 -9.10 -6.08
C ASP A 63 4.59 -7.92 -7.00
N ALA A 64 5.80 -7.38 -6.83
CA ALA A 64 6.32 -6.31 -7.68
C ALA A 64 6.63 -6.80 -9.11
N ASP A 65 7.15 -8.02 -9.28
CA ASP A 65 7.33 -8.63 -10.61
C ASP A 65 6.00 -8.82 -11.33
N ASP A 66 4.98 -9.30 -10.60
CA ASP A 66 3.65 -9.48 -11.15
C ASP A 66 3.02 -8.16 -11.57
N VAL A 67 3.05 -7.16 -10.69
CA VAL A 67 2.51 -5.82 -10.99
C VAL A 67 3.27 -5.18 -12.15
N ALA A 68 4.61 -5.24 -12.17
CA ALA A 68 5.42 -4.72 -13.26
C ALA A 68 5.07 -5.36 -14.62
N SER A 69 4.74 -6.66 -14.62
CA SER A 69 4.32 -7.41 -15.81
C SER A 69 2.90 -7.07 -16.27
N LEU A 70 2.04 -6.65 -15.33
CA LEU A 70 0.65 -6.25 -15.59
C LEU A 70 0.51 -4.80 -16.07
N LEU A 71 1.54 -3.95 -15.87
CA LEU A 71 1.45 -2.53 -16.19
C LEU A 71 1.24 -2.31 -17.70
N PRO A 72 0.09 -1.76 -18.13
CA PRO A 72 -0.02 -1.23 -19.49
C PRO A 72 0.91 -0.03 -19.67
N VAL A 73 1.36 0.20 -20.90
CA VAL A 73 2.17 1.40 -21.20
C VAL A 73 1.37 2.67 -20.91
N GLY A 74 1.95 3.58 -20.17
CA GLY A 74 1.31 4.83 -19.77
C GLY A 74 0.36 4.70 -18.58
N ALA A 75 0.51 3.66 -17.76
CA ALA A 75 -0.33 3.43 -16.59
C ALA A 75 -0.03 4.41 -15.43
N HIS A 76 -1.08 4.89 -14.78
CA HIS A 76 -1.00 5.45 -13.44
C HIS A 76 -0.91 4.29 -12.43
N LEU A 77 0.15 4.24 -11.62
CA LEU A 77 0.32 3.20 -10.61
C LEU A 77 0.05 3.77 -9.22
N VAL A 78 -0.86 3.14 -8.48
CA VAL A 78 -1.28 3.54 -7.14
C VAL A 78 -1.08 2.37 -6.18
N GLY A 79 -0.35 2.57 -5.08
CA GLY A 79 -0.15 1.55 -4.07
C GLY A 79 -0.42 2.07 -2.66
N HIS A 80 -1.15 1.28 -1.86
CA HIS A 80 -1.45 1.59 -0.47
C HIS A 80 -0.73 0.64 0.47
N SER A 81 -0.14 1.16 1.55
CA SER A 81 0.49 0.37 2.60
C SER A 81 1.51 -0.62 2.01
N TYR A 82 1.44 -1.92 2.30
CA TYR A 82 2.29 -2.95 1.70
C TYR A 82 2.27 -2.88 0.15
N GLY A 83 1.11 -2.62 -0.45
CA GLY A 83 0.99 -2.39 -1.89
C GLY A 83 1.74 -1.13 -2.37
N GLY A 84 2.00 -0.17 -1.48
CA GLY A 84 2.85 0.98 -1.77
C GLY A 84 4.33 0.60 -1.91
N VAL A 85 4.82 -0.34 -1.08
CA VAL A 85 6.16 -0.94 -1.26
C VAL A 85 6.23 -1.69 -2.58
N VAL A 86 5.22 -2.52 -2.88
CA VAL A 86 5.10 -3.24 -4.16
C VAL A 86 5.12 -2.28 -5.35
N ALA A 87 4.36 -1.17 -5.28
CA ALA A 87 4.29 -0.17 -6.35
C ALA A 87 5.64 0.55 -6.58
N LEU A 88 6.38 0.89 -5.51
CA LEU A 88 7.72 1.46 -5.63
C LEU A 88 8.67 0.51 -6.36
N LEU A 89 8.67 -0.76 -5.97
CA LEU A 89 9.52 -1.79 -6.60
C LEU A 89 9.09 -2.07 -8.05
N ALA A 90 7.78 -2.18 -8.33
CA ALA A 90 7.26 -2.40 -9.67
C ALA A 90 7.58 -1.24 -10.62
N ALA A 91 7.45 0.01 -10.16
CA ALA A 91 7.81 1.19 -10.93
C ALA A 91 9.31 1.24 -11.27
N ALA A 92 10.16 0.75 -10.38
CA ALA A 92 11.59 0.64 -10.63
C ALA A 92 11.94 -0.46 -11.65
N ARG A 93 11.17 -1.56 -11.68
CA ARG A 93 11.38 -2.69 -12.61
C ARG A 93 10.88 -2.42 -14.03
N ASN A 94 9.78 -1.68 -14.16
CA ASN A 94 9.20 -1.34 -15.46
C ASN A 94 8.88 0.16 -15.57
N PRO A 95 9.89 1.04 -15.45
CA PRO A 95 9.66 2.50 -15.44
C PRO A 95 9.09 3.03 -16.75
N GLY A 96 9.35 2.35 -17.87
CA GLY A 96 8.83 2.74 -19.18
C GLY A 96 7.31 2.58 -19.34
N ALA A 97 6.66 1.78 -18.51
CA ALA A 97 5.21 1.63 -18.52
C ALA A 97 4.50 2.64 -17.62
N VAL A 98 5.21 3.27 -16.67
CA VAL A 98 4.63 4.14 -15.65
C VAL A 98 4.49 5.56 -16.17
N ARG A 99 3.26 6.11 -16.16
CA ARG A 99 2.96 7.53 -16.41
C ARG A 99 3.07 8.35 -15.13
N SER A 100 2.59 7.82 -14.01
CA SER A 100 2.75 8.41 -12.69
C SER A 100 2.73 7.34 -11.59
N LEU A 101 3.36 7.64 -10.47
CA LEU A 101 3.38 6.79 -9.29
C LEU A 101 2.76 7.53 -8.10
N THR A 102 1.77 6.93 -7.47
CA THR A 102 1.19 7.39 -6.21
C THR A 102 1.39 6.33 -5.14
N VAL A 103 1.99 6.69 -4.01
CA VAL A 103 2.13 5.80 -2.86
C VAL A 103 1.45 6.41 -1.64
N ILE A 104 0.65 5.58 -0.95
CA ILE A 104 -0.17 5.98 0.20
C ILE A 104 0.36 5.26 1.42
N GLU A 105 1.05 5.99 2.30
CA GLU A 105 1.62 5.48 3.55
C GLU A 105 2.30 4.10 3.40
N PRO A 106 3.29 3.96 2.50
CA PRO A 106 4.00 2.69 2.33
C PRO A 106 4.88 2.40 3.55
N PRO A 107 4.86 1.19 4.13
CA PRO A 107 5.72 0.81 5.24
C PRO A 107 7.15 0.51 4.77
N ALA A 108 7.78 1.44 4.08
CA ALA A 108 9.17 1.36 3.64
C ALA A 108 10.13 1.55 4.83
N LEU A 109 10.01 0.69 5.83
CA LEU A 109 10.64 0.79 7.15
C LEU A 109 12.17 0.77 7.08
N ALA A 110 12.75 0.19 6.02
CA ALA A 110 14.20 0.25 5.79
C ALA A 110 14.73 1.69 5.67
N LEU A 111 13.88 2.65 5.27
CA LEU A 111 14.27 4.06 5.12
C LEU A 111 14.42 4.81 6.44
N VAL A 112 13.88 4.26 7.51
CA VAL A 112 13.89 4.86 8.86
C VAL A 112 14.53 3.94 9.89
N ARG A 113 15.40 3.01 9.44
CA ARG A 113 16.19 2.16 10.33
C ARG A 113 17.06 3.02 11.25
N GLY A 114 17.17 2.58 12.52
CA GLY A 114 17.86 3.32 13.57
C GLY A 114 16.98 4.32 14.32
N ASP A 115 15.75 4.61 13.83
CA ASP A 115 14.76 5.31 14.64
C ASP A 115 14.20 4.36 15.71
N PRO A 116 14.27 4.71 17.02
CA PRO A 116 13.85 3.80 18.09
C PRO A 116 12.38 3.35 17.98
N ALA A 117 11.47 4.23 17.55
CA ALA A 117 10.05 3.91 17.41
C ALA A 117 9.82 2.96 16.23
N ALA A 118 10.56 3.15 15.13
CA ALA A 118 10.50 2.24 13.97
C ALA A 118 11.06 0.85 14.33
N GLU A 119 12.18 0.77 15.05
CA GLU A 119 12.76 -0.51 15.47
C GLU A 119 11.85 -1.26 16.46
N GLU A 120 11.22 -0.56 17.42
CA GLU A 120 10.23 -1.15 18.32
C GLU A 120 9.03 -1.71 17.55
N PHE A 121 8.49 -0.94 16.60
CA PHE A 121 7.37 -1.36 15.76
C PHE A 121 7.73 -2.60 14.91
N ILE A 122 8.92 -2.61 14.28
CA ILE A 122 9.40 -3.75 13.50
C ILE A 122 9.51 -5.00 14.39
N ALA A 123 10.09 -4.86 15.58
CA ALA A 123 10.24 -5.98 16.52
C ALA A 123 8.88 -6.54 16.95
N GLU A 124 7.91 -5.68 17.28
CA GLU A 124 6.57 -6.07 17.71
C GLU A 124 5.80 -6.79 16.61
N VAL A 125 5.81 -6.29 15.37
CA VAL A 125 5.13 -6.94 14.24
C VAL A 125 5.78 -8.28 13.89
N ASN A 126 7.12 -8.35 13.92
CA ASN A 126 7.83 -9.60 13.69
C ASN A 126 7.56 -10.64 14.78
N ASP A 127 7.44 -10.21 16.05
CA ASP A 127 7.11 -11.11 17.16
C ASP A 127 5.68 -11.63 17.02
N LEU A 128 4.74 -10.76 16.69
CA LEU A 128 3.35 -11.13 16.44
C LEU A 128 3.22 -12.22 15.36
N SER A 129 3.96 -12.11 14.26
CA SER A 129 3.97 -13.11 13.17
C SER A 129 4.52 -14.47 13.61
N ARG A 130 5.38 -14.51 14.63
CA ARG A 130 5.97 -15.76 15.16
C ARG A 130 5.13 -16.41 16.25
N THR A 131 4.36 -15.61 16.99
CA THR A 131 3.68 -16.06 18.22
C THR A 131 2.18 -16.25 18.07
N THR A 132 1.61 -15.88 16.91
CA THR A 132 0.17 -15.91 16.65
C THR A 132 -0.13 -16.78 15.43
N ASP A 133 -0.88 -17.87 15.64
CA ASP A 133 -1.31 -18.78 14.57
C ASP A 133 -2.73 -18.49 14.07
N ASP A 134 -3.53 -17.76 14.86
CA ASP A 134 -4.90 -17.39 14.50
C ASP A 134 -4.95 -16.06 13.74
N PRO A 135 -5.50 -16.03 12.50
CA PRO A 135 -5.55 -14.81 11.68
C PRO A 135 -6.35 -13.66 12.29
N SER A 136 -7.42 -13.96 13.04
CA SER A 136 -8.25 -12.95 13.71
C SER A 136 -7.50 -12.27 14.85
N SER A 137 -6.77 -13.07 15.64
CA SER A 137 -5.86 -12.58 16.68
C SER A 137 -4.69 -11.81 16.10
N TYR A 138 -4.11 -12.28 14.99
CA TYR A 138 -3.04 -11.59 14.28
C TYR A 138 -3.47 -10.19 13.84
N ARG A 139 -4.62 -10.06 13.19
CA ARG A 139 -5.15 -8.75 12.79
C ARG A 139 -5.38 -7.84 14.00
N THR A 140 -5.91 -8.38 15.09
CA THR A 140 -6.12 -7.62 16.32
C THR A 140 -4.80 -7.12 16.92
N GLY A 141 -3.79 -7.97 17.00
CA GLY A 141 -2.44 -7.63 17.44
C GLY A 141 -1.78 -6.58 16.55
N PHE A 142 -1.94 -6.72 15.25
CA PHE A 142 -1.42 -5.76 14.27
C PHE A 142 -2.00 -4.36 14.46
N LEU A 143 -3.31 -4.23 14.69
CA LEU A 143 -3.93 -2.93 14.99
C LEU A 143 -3.42 -2.33 16.30
N ARG A 144 -3.15 -3.18 17.30
CA ARG A 144 -2.56 -2.74 18.58
C ARG A 144 -1.12 -2.26 18.39
N ALA A 145 -0.32 -2.93 17.56
CA ALA A 145 1.03 -2.49 17.19
C ALA A 145 1.03 -1.11 16.53
N PHE A 146 -0.01 -0.79 15.74
CA PHE A 146 -0.25 0.57 15.21
C PHE A 146 -0.66 1.58 16.29
N GLY A 147 -0.98 1.14 17.50
CA GLY A 147 -1.43 1.99 18.60
C GLY A 147 -2.95 2.22 18.65
N PHE A 148 -3.73 1.47 17.88
CA PHE A 148 -5.20 1.50 17.96
C PHE A 148 -5.70 0.58 19.09
N PRO A 149 -6.71 1.00 19.87
CA PRO A 149 -7.43 0.08 20.73
C PRO A 149 -8.19 -0.91 19.84
N ALA A 150 -7.89 -2.18 19.95
CA ALA A 150 -8.55 -3.22 19.18
C ALA A 150 -8.99 -4.37 20.08
N ASN A 151 -10.27 -4.73 19.98
CA ASN A 151 -10.82 -5.96 20.56
C ASN A 151 -10.73 -7.08 19.55
N HIS A 152 -10.59 -8.31 20.04
CA HIS A 152 -10.65 -9.47 19.18
C HIS A 152 -12.02 -9.51 18.47
N THR A 153 -11.97 -9.76 17.17
CA THR A 153 -13.16 -9.94 16.32
C THR A 153 -12.88 -11.10 15.39
N GLU A 154 -13.72 -12.11 15.42
CA GLU A 154 -13.64 -13.23 14.49
C GLU A 154 -13.81 -12.73 13.05
N LEU A 155 -12.92 -13.17 12.19
CA LEU A 155 -12.96 -12.91 10.76
C LEU A 155 -13.55 -14.12 10.02
N GLU A 156 -14.28 -13.87 8.95
CA GLU A 156 -14.89 -14.89 8.12
C GLU A 156 -14.64 -14.64 6.63
N GLY A 157 -14.86 -15.67 5.82
CA GLY A 157 -14.82 -15.55 4.36
C GLY A 157 -13.52 -14.94 3.82
N THR A 158 -13.66 -13.98 2.92
CA THR A 158 -12.52 -13.32 2.25
C THR A 158 -11.66 -12.53 3.24
N ALA A 159 -12.24 -11.92 4.28
CA ALA A 159 -11.48 -11.18 5.29
C ALA A 159 -10.57 -12.12 6.11
N LEU A 160 -11.05 -13.31 6.47
CA LEU A 160 -10.24 -14.34 7.14
C LEU A 160 -9.10 -14.82 6.23
N ALA A 161 -9.40 -15.06 4.96
CA ALA A 161 -8.39 -15.45 3.98
C ALA A 161 -7.32 -14.36 3.79
N ALA A 162 -7.71 -13.09 3.69
CA ALA A 162 -6.79 -11.97 3.58
C ALA A 162 -5.91 -11.81 4.84
N ALA A 163 -6.48 -11.98 6.05
CA ALA A 163 -5.70 -11.96 7.28
C ALA A 163 -4.68 -13.11 7.33
N ARG A 164 -5.07 -14.32 6.89
CA ARG A 164 -4.16 -15.47 6.78
C ARG A 164 -3.02 -15.22 5.79
N ALA A 165 -3.31 -14.63 4.64
CA ALA A 165 -2.28 -14.24 3.68
C ALA A 165 -1.33 -13.18 4.27
N SER A 166 -1.87 -12.18 5.00
CA SER A 166 -1.07 -11.14 5.66
C SER A 166 -0.10 -11.68 6.71
N MET A 167 -0.45 -12.77 7.40
CA MET A 167 0.47 -13.45 8.34
C MET A 167 1.71 -14.02 7.64
N THR A 168 1.62 -14.30 6.35
CA THR A 168 2.72 -14.89 5.56
C THR A 168 3.51 -13.84 4.77
N GLU A 169 3.17 -12.56 4.90
CA GLU A 169 3.87 -11.48 4.21
C GLU A 169 5.32 -11.40 4.68
N ARG A 170 6.24 -11.33 3.73
CA ARG A 170 7.63 -10.98 4.02
C ARG A 170 7.66 -9.59 4.66
N PRO A 171 8.37 -9.40 5.80
CA PRO A 171 8.40 -8.12 6.50
C PRO A 171 8.80 -6.97 5.57
N PRO A 172 8.01 -5.89 5.48
CA PRO A 172 8.32 -4.78 4.58
C PRO A 172 9.56 -3.98 5.04
N SER A 173 10.04 -4.21 6.26
CA SER A 173 11.33 -3.71 6.75
C SER A 173 12.55 -4.30 6.04
N GLU A 174 12.37 -5.40 5.30
CA GLU A 174 13.39 -6.02 4.45
C GLU A 174 13.40 -5.46 3.02
N ALA A 175 12.44 -4.60 2.66
CA ALA A 175 12.35 -4.06 1.31
C ALA A 175 13.38 -2.96 1.07
N GLU A 176 14.31 -3.19 0.16
CA GLU A 176 15.26 -2.19 -0.29
C GLU A 176 14.65 -1.37 -1.44
N ILE A 177 14.20 -0.15 -1.14
CA ILE A 177 13.61 0.74 -2.14
C ILE A 177 14.72 1.40 -2.97
N PRO A 178 14.76 1.23 -4.31
CA PRO A 178 15.81 1.79 -5.16
C PRO A 178 15.58 3.28 -5.44
N LEU A 179 15.69 4.12 -4.39
CA LEU A 179 15.36 5.55 -4.43
C LEU A 179 16.09 6.29 -5.53
N ASP A 180 17.39 6.04 -5.74
CA ASP A 180 18.19 6.74 -6.74
C ASP A 180 17.75 6.41 -8.18
N LEU A 181 17.29 5.17 -8.40
CA LEU A 181 16.71 4.77 -9.67
C LEU A 181 15.37 5.47 -9.91
N LEU A 182 14.50 5.48 -8.91
CA LEU A 182 13.18 6.11 -8.96
C LEU A 182 13.29 7.63 -9.11
N ALA A 183 14.23 8.27 -8.41
CA ALA A 183 14.45 9.71 -8.50
C ALA A 183 14.80 10.16 -9.93
N ARG A 184 15.59 9.37 -10.66
CA ARG A 184 15.97 9.66 -12.04
C ARG A 184 14.86 9.45 -13.08
N GLN A 185 13.73 8.83 -12.69
CA GLN A 185 12.61 8.62 -13.58
C GLN A 185 11.82 9.91 -13.82
N ARG A 186 11.38 10.12 -15.06
CA ARG A 186 10.65 11.32 -15.48
C ARG A 186 9.17 11.33 -15.09
N PHE A 187 8.59 10.18 -14.80
CA PHE A 187 7.21 10.13 -14.36
C PHE A 187 7.02 10.86 -13.03
N ARG A 188 5.88 11.52 -12.90
CA ARG A 188 5.53 12.24 -11.68
C ARG A 188 5.27 11.28 -10.52
N LYS A 189 5.58 11.75 -9.32
CA LYS A 189 5.45 10.96 -8.09
C LYS A 189 4.64 11.73 -7.08
N LEU A 190 3.71 11.06 -6.43
CA LEU A 190 2.85 11.59 -5.37
C LEU A 190 2.97 10.71 -4.14
N VAL A 191 3.38 11.29 -3.04
CA VAL A 191 3.36 10.66 -1.71
C VAL A 191 2.13 11.15 -0.98
N VAL A 192 1.31 10.23 -0.50
CA VAL A 192 0.08 10.55 0.25
C VAL A 192 0.22 10.05 1.67
N ARG A 193 -0.16 10.91 2.62
CA ARG A 193 -0.22 10.57 4.04
C ARG A 193 -1.50 11.06 4.71
N GLY A 194 -1.86 10.42 5.81
CA GLY A 194 -2.88 10.93 6.72
C GLY A 194 -2.30 11.99 7.67
N ASP A 195 -3.14 12.88 8.21
CA ASP A 195 -2.73 13.82 9.26
C ASP A 195 -2.77 13.21 10.68
N TRP A 196 -3.36 12.04 10.80
CA TRP A 196 -3.54 11.23 12.01
C TRP A 196 -4.22 11.96 13.19
N ARG A 197 -4.69 13.21 13.01
CA ARG A 197 -5.22 14.06 14.08
C ARG A 197 -6.42 13.47 14.80
N LYS A 198 -7.22 12.67 14.09
CA LYS A 198 -8.40 11.99 14.64
C LYS A 198 -8.11 10.58 15.17
N ALA A 199 -6.91 10.09 14.98
CA ALA A 199 -6.49 8.80 15.53
C ALA A 199 -6.26 8.88 17.04
N PRO A 200 -6.32 7.75 17.78
CA PRO A 200 -5.94 7.74 19.19
C PRO A 200 -4.53 8.29 19.41
N PRO A 201 -4.25 8.99 20.53
CA PRO A 201 -2.93 9.59 20.77
C PRO A 201 -1.78 8.58 20.71
N THR A 202 -2.01 7.33 21.08
CA THR A 202 -1.04 6.23 20.93
C THR A 202 -0.73 5.94 19.46
N ALA A 203 -1.75 5.88 18.60
CA ALA A 203 -1.56 5.65 17.17
C ALA A 203 -0.86 6.83 16.49
N GLN A 204 -1.16 8.07 16.88
CA GLN A 204 -0.46 9.24 16.39
C GLN A 204 1.05 9.18 16.68
N ARG A 205 1.42 8.84 17.94
CA ARG A 205 2.83 8.77 18.37
C ARG A 205 3.60 7.57 17.84
N ARG A 206 2.92 6.49 17.53
CA ARG A 206 3.52 5.25 16.99
C ARG A 206 3.44 5.26 15.46
N ALA A 207 2.42 4.65 14.90
CA ALA A 207 2.29 4.49 13.45
C ALA A 207 2.29 5.85 12.72
N GLY A 208 1.56 6.85 13.19
CA GLY A 208 1.50 8.17 12.57
C GLY A 208 2.88 8.81 12.44
N ALA A 209 3.69 8.81 13.50
CA ALA A 209 5.04 9.36 13.47
C ALA A 209 5.96 8.60 12.50
N ILE A 210 5.89 7.25 12.48
CA ILE A 210 6.70 6.40 11.60
C ILE A 210 6.32 6.64 10.13
N PHE A 211 5.01 6.65 9.80
CA PHE A 211 4.57 6.89 8.42
C PHE A 211 4.88 8.29 7.94
N HIS A 212 4.78 9.31 8.80
CA HIS A 212 5.24 10.67 8.47
C HIS A 212 6.73 10.69 8.14
N ALA A 213 7.57 10.08 8.97
CA ALA A 213 9.02 10.02 8.72
C ALA A 213 9.35 9.32 7.40
N ILE A 214 8.68 8.19 7.08
CA ILE A 214 8.85 7.49 5.80
C ILE A 214 8.41 8.38 4.63
N CYS A 215 7.24 9.02 4.73
CA CYS A 215 6.71 9.89 3.68
C CYS A 215 7.63 11.10 3.44
N ASP A 216 8.18 11.71 4.50
CA ASP A 216 9.15 12.82 4.39
C ASP A 216 10.42 12.39 3.64
N VAL A 217 10.93 11.18 3.91
CA VAL A 217 12.09 10.64 3.17
C VAL A 217 11.74 10.42 1.71
N LEU A 218 10.58 9.83 1.41
CA LEU A 218 10.15 9.57 0.04
C LEU A 218 9.90 10.86 -0.73
N GLU A 219 9.19 11.83 -0.15
CA GLU A 219 8.95 13.15 -0.73
C GLU A 219 10.27 13.80 -1.14
N LYS A 220 11.21 13.90 -0.21
CA LYS A 220 12.51 14.54 -0.43
C LYS A 220 13.39 13.79 -1.42
N ARG A 221 13.51 12.46 -1.28
CA ARG A 221 14.45 11.65 -2.09
C ARG A 221 13.95 11.42 -3.49
N LEU A 222 12.65 11.43 -3.72
CA LEU A 222 12.04 11.20 -5.03
C LEU A 222 11.64 12.48 -5.75
N ASP A 223 11.83 13.66 -5.15
CA ASP A 223 11.30 14.93 -5.64
C ASP A 223 9.80 14.80 -5.95
N ALA A 224 9.07 14.23 -4.99
CA ALA A 224 7.66 13.89 -5.15
C ALA A 224 6.76 15.01 -4.61
N GLU A 225 5.59 15.19 -5.24
CA GLU A 225 4.53 15.96 -4.61
C GLU A 225 4.06 15.25 -3.35
N CYS A 226 3.67 16.02 -2.32
CA CYS A 226 3.05 15.48 -1.12
C CYS A 226 1.59 15.91 -1.01
N ALA A 227 0.72 15.01 -0.54
CA ALA A 227 -0.65 15.32 -0.20
C ALA A 227 -0.99 14.75 1.18
N GLU A 228 -1.52 15.61 2.06
CA GLU A 228 -1.95 15.23 3.40
C GLU A 228 -3.48 15.29 3.50
N PHE A 229 -4.08 14.28 4.12
CA PHE A 229 -5.53 14.14 4.26
C PHE A 229 -5.96 13.99 5.72
N PRO A 230 -7.20 14.42 6.10
CA PRO A 230 -7.72 14.28 7.46
C PRO A 230 -8.14 12.83 7.76
N ALA A 231 -7.18 11.92 7.72
CA ALA A 231 -7.31 10.48 7.92
C ALA A 231 -6.13 9.95 8.75
N ALA A 232 -6.21 8.70 9.18
CA ALA A 232 -5.05 7.94 9.62
C ALA A 232 -4.46 7.17 8.41
N HIS A 233 -4.17 5.88 8.55
CA HIS A 233 -3.49 5.05 7.56
C HIS A 233 -4.23 4.88 6.21
N ASN A 234 -5.50 5.24 6.10
CA ASN A 234 -6.32 4.96 4.91
C ASN A 234 -6.92 6.22 4.27
N PRO A 235 -6.12 7.19 3.77
CA PRO A 235 -6.62 8.39 3.10
C PRO A 235 -7.54 8.11 1.91
N GLN A 236 -7.32 7.01 1.18
CA GLN A 236 -8.12 6.61 0.02
C GLN A 236 -9.60 6.36 0.35
N LEU A 237 -9.92 6.00 1.60
CA LEU A 237 -11.30 5.79 2.03
C LEU A 237 -12.13 7.08 2.13
N LEU A 238 -11.51 8.25 2.02
CA LEU A 238 -12.23 9.54 1.94
C LEU A 238 -13.02 9.70 0.64
N GLY A 239 -12.79 8.85 -0.36
CA GLY A 239 -13.52 8.85 -1.62
C GLY A 239 -13.32 10.13 -2.42
N GLY A 240 -14.35 10.99 -2.51
CA GLY A 240 -14.35 12.19 -3.33
C GLY A 240 -13.08 13.04 -3.23
N PRO A 241 -12.72 13.56 -2.05
CA PRO A 241 -11.52 14.40 -1.89
C PRO A 241 -10.23 13.74 -2.35
N PHE A 242 -10.07 12.44 -2.09
CA PHE A 242 -8.92 11.68 -2.55
C PHE A 242 -8.94 11.47 -4.08
N ASN A 243 -10.09 11.12 -4.64
CA ASN A 243 -10.26 10.94 -6.08
C ASN A 243 -9.99 12.24 -6.86
N ASP A 244 -10.43 13.38 -6.34
CA ASP A 244 -10.19 14.69 -6.96
C ASP A 244 -8.70 15.04 -6.96
N ARG A 245 -7.96 14.66 -5.91
CA ARG A 245 -6.51 14.82 -5.87
C ARG A 245 -5.82 13.93 -6.91
N LEU A 246 -6.26 12.68 -7.09
CA LEU A 246 -5.74 11.81 -8.13
C LEU A 246 -6.01 12.39 -9.53
N ARG A 247 -7.24 12.83 -9.81
CA ARG A 247 -7.60 13.49 -11.09
C ARG A 247 -6.69 14.68 -11.39
N ALA A 248 -6.55 15.58 -10.43
CA ALA A 248 -5.67 16.75 -10.57
C ALA A 248 -4.21 16.36 -10.82
N PHE A 249 -3.73 15.33 -10.15
CA PHE A 249 -2.37 14.83 -10.34
C PHE A 249 -2.17 14.17 -11.71
N TRP A 250 -3.15 13.43 -12.20
CA TRP A 250 -3.08 12.73 -13.48
C TRP A 250 -3.31 13.64 -14.70
N ALA A 251 -4.05 14.73 -14.53
CA ALA A 251 -4.35 15.69 -15.61
C ALA A 251 -3.14 16.50 -16.08
N THR A 252 -2.09 16.62 -15.27
CA THR A 252 -0.94 17.49 -15.53
C THR A 252 0.31 16.73 -16.02
N GLY A 253 0.17 15.49 -16.50
CA GLY A 253 1.26 14.61 -16.95
C GLY A 253 1.15 14.17 -18.40
#